data_2c9ad3e9a4bbd0df39c934a55c1ab30c
#
_entry.id   2c9ad3e9a4bbd0df39c934a55c1ab30c
#
_cell.length_a   1.000
_cell.length_b   1.000
_cell.length_c   1.000
_cell.angle_alpha   90.00
_cell.angle_beta   90.00
_cell.angle_gamma   90.00
#
_symmetry.space_group_name_H-M   'P 1'
#
loop_
_entity.id
_entity.type
_entity.pdbx_description
1 polymer ?
#
loop_
_entity_poly.entity_id
_entity_poly.type
_entity_poly.pdbx_seq_one_letter_code
_entity_poly.pdbx_strand_id
1 'polypeptide(L)'
;MNCSEECYAHISTNGKEKETLYAHTQLSQKYWICIFRKKHIHVIVEKFEKEYLGAISDEAKILFETMLVNIVTFHDFGKVNPIFQKKKMEHEFHLELAPDNNIGSKHSILSSVFYLDYFLGKINELEDKAERELLKDFAYINSYIIARHHGKLVDLEQYLKSLSGRDTEGEDLGVRARAWLEKWKKEVMGEDKVSKFRNRWERMLERNGGEENRKRVYLYGLTRLLYSMLIASDYYATSEYMKGVEIQNFGEIEKCDEIINIYEQSPVQKSIRSYEETYYPRNQEALERETDINVLRTELFLDAECELKKNIDASVFYLEAPTGSGKSNTAMNLSFTFMKQNEDIRKIFYIYPFNTLVEQNMDSINKVFGENKEVMTQVAVVNSLVPLKERVDEDEWNGKDESEKYQRILLDRQFLNYPIVLSTHVMLFRTLFGQYKEDAFGFYQLCNSVIVLDEIQSYRNALWTEIITFFKGFAELLNIKIIIMSATLPNLEMLTENQAKTVRLVKEREKYFKHPKFAKRVVANYELLDQKITLDELMKHILGNIGNKRKILVEFIKKASAEEFYKKILEESTCPVFLMTGDSSIQDRK
;
A
#
# COMPACT_ATOMS: atom_id res chain seq x y z
N MET A 1 -16.98 -32.91 -0.11
CA MET A 1 -16.14 -33.51 0.94
C MET A 1 -16.83 -33.29 2.28
N ASN A 2 -17.46 -34.31 2.82
CA ASN A 2 -18.30 -34.18 4.03
C ASN A 2 -17.54 -33.80 5.31
N CYS A 3 -16.22 -34.03 5.36
CA CYS A 3 -15.43 -33.70 6.56
C CYS A 3 -15.38 -32.21 6.95
N SER A 4 -15.58 -31.28 6.02
CA SER A 4 -15.55 -29.85 6.35
C SER A 4 -16.83 -29.34 6.99
N GLU A 5 -17.95 -30.05 6.82
CA GLU A 5 -19.24 -29.72 7.46
C GLU A 5 -19.26 -30.16 8.94
N GLU A 6 -18.48 -31.17 9.30
CA GLU A 6 -18.39 -31.71 10.65
C GLU A 6 -17.29 -31.05 11.50
N CYS A 7 -16.38 -30.27 10.87
CA CYS A 7 -15.30 -29.56 11.54
C CYS A 7 -15.64 -28.09 11.75
N TYR A 8 -15.10 -27.52 12.84
CA TYR A 8 -15.31 -26.12 13.17
C TYR A 8 -14.07 -25.26 12.89
N ALA A 9 -14.31 -24.03 12.46
CA ALA A 9 -13.27 -23.02 12.23
C ALA A 9 -13.06 -22.09 13.41
N HIS A 10 -14.17 -21.64 14.05
CA HIS A 10 -14.14 -20.69 15.14
C HIS A 10 -15.19 -21.00 16.23
N ILE A 11 -14.88 -20.55 17.45
CA ILE A 11 -15.82 -20.52 18.59
C ILE A 11 -16.18 -19.07 18.85
N SER A 12 -17.46 -18.74 18.88
CA SER A 12 -17.94 -17.40 19.21
C SER A 12 -17.85 -17.14 20.71
N THR A 13 -17.42 -15.96 21.08
CA THR A 13 -17.45 -15.48 22.47
C THR A 13 -18.85 -14.99 22.90
N ASN A 14 -19.78 -14.81 21.96
CA ASN A 14 -21.09 -14.20 22.17
C ASN A 14 -22.24 -15.21 22.27
N GLY A 15 -21.95 -16.50 22.53
CA GLY A 15 -22.97 -17.55 22.66
C GLY A 15 -23.63 -17.96 21.32
N LYS A 16 -23.09 -17.55 20.16
CA LYS A 16 -23.47 -18.07 18.85
C LYS A 16 -22.99 -19.53 18.71
N GLU A 17 -23.65 -20.29 17.85
CA GLU A 17 -23.20 -21.61 17.45
C GLU A 17 -21.77 -21.55 16.86
N LYS A 18 -20.99 -22.61 17.03
CA LYS A 18 -19.64 -22.70 16.47
C LYS A 18 -19.69 -22.58 14.94
N GLU A 19 -18.79 -21.81 14.35
CA GLU A 19 -18.69 -21.68 12.89
C GLU A 19 -18.10 -22.97 12.29
N THR A 20 -18.82 -23.61 11.38
CA THR A 20 -18.26 -24.76 10.65
C THR A 20 -17.14 -24.29 9.72
N LEU A 21 -16.17 -25.19 9.45
CA LEU A 21 -15.10 -24.91 8.51
C LEU A 21 -15.64 -24.63 7.09
N TYR A 22 -16.73 -25.28 6.72
CA TYR A 22 -17.42 -25.03 5.46
C TYR A 22 -18.00 -23.62 5.39
N ALA A 23 -18.75 -23.19 6.42
CA ALA A 23 -19.34 -21.86 6.48
C ALA A 23 -18.27 -20.76 6.43
N HIS A 24 -17.18 -20.91 7.20
CA HIS A 24 -16.05 -20.00 7.17
C HIS A 24 -15.40 -19.91 5.78
N THR A 25 -15.19 -21.04 5.13
CA THR A 25 -14.64 -21.08 3.77
C THR A 25 -15.54 -20.35 2.78
N GLN A 26 -16.87 -20.57 2.83
CA GLN A 26 -17.83 -19.88 1.97
C GLN A 26 -17.82 -18.36 2.21
N LEU A 27 -17.72 -17.93 3.46
CA LEU A 27 -17.68 -16.52 3.83
C LEU A 27 -16.37 -15.86 3.39
N SER A 28 -15.25 -16.54 3.55
CA SER A 28 -13.95 -16.08 3.05
C SER A 28 -13.92 -15.98 1.51
N GLN A 29 -14.52 -16.92 0.81
CA GLN A 29 -14.68 -16.88 -0.65
C GLN A 29 -15.58 -15.71 -1.08
N LYS A 30 -16.69 -15.43 -0.36
CA LYS A 30 -17.53 -14.25 -0.59
C LYS A 30 -16.68 -12.97 -0.61
N TYR A 31 -15.84 -12.75 0.41
CA TYR A 31 -15.00 -11.58 0.51
C TYR A 31 -13.89 -11.54 -0.54
N TRP A 32 -13.26 -12.68 -0.84
CA TRP A 32 -12.30 -12.80 -1.93
C TRP A 32 -12.89 -12.35 -3.26
N ILE A 33 -14.08 -12.84 -3.60
CA ILE A 33 -14.79 -12.47 -4.83
C ILE A 33 -15.19 -10.99 -4.82
N CYS A 34 -15.63 -10.46 -3.67
CA CYS A 34 -15.93 -9.03 -3.53
C CYS A 34 -14.71 -8.17 -3.81
N ILE A 35 -13.56 -8.48 -3.19
CA ILE A 35 -12.30 -7.76 -3.43
C ILE A 35 -11.89 -7.89 -4.90
N PHE A 36 -11.91 -9.12 -5.44
CA PHE A 36 -11.52 -9.39 -6.82
C PHE A 36 -12.31 -8.54 -7.82
N ARG A 37 -13.64 -8.45 -7.64
CA ARG A 37 -14.53 -7.65 -8.51
C ARG A 37 -14.39 -6.16 -8.29
N LYS A 38 -14.47 -5.70 -7.04
CA LYS A 38 -14.44 -4.27 -6.68
C LYS A 38 -13.10 -3.60 -7.03
N LYS A 39 -12.01 -4.36 -6.96
CA LYS A 39 -10.66 -3.88 -7.29
C LYS A 39 -10.22 -4.24 -8.73
N HIS A 40 -11.13 -4.75 -9.57
CA HIS A 40 -10.83 -5.12 -10.96
C HIS A 40 -9.55 -5.96 -11.09
N ILE A 41 -9.35 -6.92 -10.16
CA ILE A 41 -8.11 -7.72 -10.08
C ILE A 41 -7.91 -8.57 -11.34
N HIS A 42 -8.98 -8.89 -12.09
CA HIS A 42 -8.87 -9.59 -13.37
C HIS A 42 -7.92 -8.88 -14.34
N VAL A 43 -7.98 -7.53 -14.42
CA VAL A 43 -7.08 -6.74 -15.29
C VAL A 43 -5.60 -6.96 -14.92
N ILE A 44 -5.33 -7.08 -13.62
CA ILE A 44 -3.98 -7.31 -13.10
C ILE A 44 -3.50 -8.72 -13.41
N VAL A 45 -4.39 -9.72 -13.24
CA VAL A 45 -4.09 -11.12 -13.57
C VAL A 45 -3.83 -11.28 -15.07
N GLU A 46 -4.71 -10.75 -15.93
CA GLU A 46 -4.53 -10.78 -17.39
C GLU A 46 -3.20 -10.13 -17.81
N LYS A 47 -2.85 -9.00 -17.20
CA LYS A 47 -1.57 -8.34 -17.45
C LYS A 47 -0.39 -9.18 -17.01
N PHE A 48 -0.48 -9.80 -15.84
CA PHE A 48 0.55 -10.70 -15.34
C PHE A 48 0.72 -11.91 -16.27
N GLU A 49 -0.36 -12.52 -16.72
CA GLU A 49 -0.33 -13.62 -17.68
C GLU A 49 0.39 -13.22 -18.96
N LYS A 50 0.00 -12.10 -19.55
CA LYS A 50 0.61 -11.60 -20.78
C LYS A 50 2.10 -11.32 -20.64
N GLU A 51 2.51 -10.64 -19.59
CA GLU A 51 3.85 -10.08 -19.44
C GLU A 51 4.83 -11.04 -18.74
N TYR A 52 4.32 -11.92 -17.86
CA TYR A 52 5.15 -12.86 -17.11
C TYR A 52 5.08 -14.29 -17.64
N LEU A 53 3.87 -14.84 -17.81
CA LEU A 53 3.70 -16.23 -18.27
C LEU A 53 4.00 -16.34 -19.77
N GLY A 54 3.69 -15.31 -20.57
CA GLY A 54 3.85 -15.33 -22.02
C GLY A 54 2.84 -16.26 -22.72
N ALA A 55 3.28 -16.90 -23.79
CA ALA A 55 2.43 -17.82 -24.54
C ALA A 55 2.37 -19.18 -23.83
N ILE A 56 1.26 -19.48 -23.18
CA ILE A 56 0.93 -20.79 -22.62
C ILE A 56 -0.42 -21.27 -23.18
N SER A 57 -0.69 -22.56 -23.07
CA SER A 57 -1.97 -23.14 -23.51
C SER A 57 -3.15 -22.63 -22.69
N ASP A 58 -4.35 -22.65 -23.29
CA ASP A 58 -5.58 -22.26 -22.57
C ASP A 58 -5.81 -23.16 -21.35
N GLU A 59 -5.47 -24.45 -21.44
CA GLU A 59 -5.55 -25.38 -20.31
C GLU A 59 -4.62 -24.95 -19.15
N ALA A 60 -3.39 -24.60 -19.46
CA ALA A 60 -2.42 -24.11 -18.47
C ALA A 60 -2.86 -22.77 -17.87
N LYS A 61 -3.46 -21.89 -18.68
CA LYS A 61 -4.01 -20.61 -18.23
C LYS A 61 -5.16 -20.80 -17.25
N ILE A 62 -6.16 -21.62 -17.62
CA ILE A 62 -7.32 -21.95 -16.75
C ILE A 62 -6.83 -22.58 -15.44
N LEU A 63 -5.83 -23.47 -15.50
CA LEU A 63 -5.27 -24.08 -14.30
C LEU A 63 -4.58 -23.04 -13.42
N PHE A 64 -3.82 -22.11 -14.01
CA PHE A 64 -3.19 -21.00 -13.27
C PHE A 64 -4.24 -20.16 -12.55
N GLU A 65 -5.28 -19.68 -13.23
CA GLU A 65 -6.37 -18.91 -12.64
C GLU A 65 -7.08 -19.70 -11.52
N THR A 66 -7.33 -20.99 -11.75
CA THR A 66 -7.93 -21.91 -10.77
C THR A 66 -7.06 -22.01 -9.52
N MET A 67 -5.73 -22.06 -9.68
CA MET A 67 -4.79 -22.08 -8.57
C MET A 67 -4.88 -20.82 -7.73
N LEU A 68 -4.99 -19.63 -8.36
CA LEU A 68 -5.09 -18.36 -7.65
C LEU A 68 -6.37 -18.27 -6.80
N VAL A 69 -7.52 -18.62 -7.39
CA VAL A 69 -8.81 -18.55 -6.69
C VAL A 69 -8.89 -19.55 -5.53
N ASN A 70 -8.25 -20.70 -5.65
CA ASN A 70 -8.29 -21.73 -4.62
C ASN A 70 -7.34 -21.50 -3.43
N ILE A 71 -6.54 -20.44 -3.43
CA ILE A 71 -5.77 -20.03 -2.24
C ILE A 71 -6.71 -19.85 -1.04
N VAL A 72 -7.80 -19.11 -1.23
CA VAL A 72 -8.80 -18.89 -0.17
C VAL A 72 -9.58 -20.14 0.19
N THR A 73 -9.81 -21.07 -0.75
CA THR A 73 -10.49 -22.33 -0.45
C THR A 73 -9.67 -23.23 0.47
N PHE A 74 -8.38 -23.26 0.29
CA PHE A 74 -7.48 -24.16 1.04
C PHE A 74 -6.89 -23.54 2.31
N HIS A 75 -6.97 -22.22 2.54
CA HIS A 75 -6.18 -21.55 3.57
C HIS A 75 -6.35 -22.16 4.96
N ASP A 76 -7.54 -22.58 5.31
CA ASP A 76 -7.93 -23.13 6.59
C ASP A 76 -8.24 -24.65 6.57
N PHE A 77 -8.09 -25.30 5.44
CA PHE A 77 -8.45 -26.72 5.29
C PHE A 77 -7.70 -27.62 6.29
N GLY A 78 -6.51 -27.25 6.72
CA GLY A 78 -5.77 -27.96 7.76
C GLY A 78 -6.43 -27.97 9.14
N LYS A 79 -7.49 -27.20 9.38
CA LYS A 79 -8.33 -27.25 10.58
C LYS A 79 -9.09 -28.59 10.73
N VAL A 80 -9.15 -29.42 9.68
CA VAL A 80 -9.65 -30.80 9.78
C VAL A 80 -8.79 -31.71 10.68
N ASN A 81 -7.64 -31.22 11.12
CA ASN A 81 -6.77 -31.93 12.07
C ASN A 81 -7.48 -32.19 13.41
N PRO A 82 -7.64 -33.48 13.87
CA PRO A 82 -8.31 -33.79 15.11
C PRO A 82 -7.73 -33.12 16.34
N ILE A 83 -6.41 -32.88 16.36
CA ILE A 83 -5.75 -32.16 17.45
C ILE A 83 -6.18 -30.69 17.49
N PHE A 84 -6.35 -30.05 16.31
CA PHE A 84 -6.89 -28.70 16.21
C PHE A 84 -8.35 -28.66 16.70
N GLN A 85 -9.19 -29.58 16.23
CA GLN A 85 -10.60 -29.67 16.63
C GLN A 85 -10.74 -29.85 18.15
N LYS A 86 -9.99 -30.78 18.74
CA LYS A 86 -10.02 -31.04 20.19
C LYS A 86 -9.49 -29.84 21.00
N LYS A 87 -8.31 -29.32 20.66
CA LYS A 87 -7.63 -28.29 21.49
C LYS A 87 -8.17 -26.88 21.30
N LYS A 88 -8.63 -26.53 20.09
CA LYS A 88 -9.02 -25.17 19.73
C LYS A 88 -10.52 -25.00 19.57
N MET A 89 -11.21 -26.07 19.14
CA MET A 89 -12.65 -26.03 18.88
C MET A 89 -13.47 -26.74 19.95
N GLU A 90 -12.83 -27.36 20.95
CA GLU A 90 -13.51 -28.14 22.01
C GLU A 90 -14.49 -29.15 21.40
N HIS A 91 -14.03 -29.82 20.33
CA HIS A 91 -14.82 -30.76 19.56
C HIS A 91 -14.08 -32.07 19.40
N GLU A 92 -14.67 -33.17 19.88
CA GLU A 92 -14.13 -34.50 19.69
C GLU A 92 -14.54 -35.01 18.31
N PHE A 93 -13.59 -34.94 17.41
CA PHE A 93 -13.74 -35.40 16.04
C PHE A 93 -13.10 -36.78 15.90
N HIS A 94 -13.92 -37.79 15.66
CA HIS A 94 -13.47 -39.16 15.52
C HIS A 94 -12.92 -39.44 14.11
N LEU A 95 -11.73 -38.96 13.83
CA LEU A 95 -10.88 -39.56 12.81
C LEU A 95 -9.94 -40.54 13.56
N GLU A 96 -9.94 -41.78 13.15
CA GLU A 96 -9.03 -42.83 13.67
C GLU A 96 -7.56 -42.60 13.28
N LEU A 97 -7.18 -41.33 13.09
CA LEU A 97 -5.80 -40.93 12.90
C LEU A 97 -5.08 -41.03 14.25
N ALA A 98 -4.10 -41.93 14.33
CA ALA A 98 -3.30 -42.06 15.52
C ALA A 98 -2.75 -40.68 15.95
N PRO A 99 -2.75 -40.40 17.27
CA PRO A 99 -2.44 -39.05 17.82
C PRO A 99 -0.99 -38.59 17.63
N ASP A 100 -0.16 -39.37 16.99
CA ASP A 100 1.28 -39.14 16.87
C ASP A 100 1.67 -38.28 15.67
N ASN A 101 0.95 -37.20 15.46
CA ASN A 101 1.41 -36.21 14.51
C ASN A 101 2.03 -35.01 15.22
N ASN A 102 3.33 -34.92 15.17
CA ASN A 102 4.15 -33.85 15.71
C ASN A 102 3.85 -32.43 15.12
N ILE A 103 2.70 -32.22 14.46
CA ILE A 103 2.25 -30.94 13.95
C ILE A 103 1.50 -30.15 15.03
N GLY A 104 0.94 -30.83 16.03
CA GLY A 104 0.08 -30.20 17.02
C GLY A 104 -1.16 -29.55 16.39
N SER A 105 -1.51 -28.33 16.80
CA SER A 105 -2.65 -27.56 16.26
C SER A 105 -2.26 -26.58 15.13
N LYS A 106 -1.10 -26.72 14.51
CA LYS A 106 -0.60 -25.84 13.45
C LYS A 106 -1.27 -26.21 12.12
N HIS A 107 -2.42 -25.56 11.81
CA HIS A 107 -3.23 -25.88 10.62
C HIS A 107 -2.70 -25.25 9.33
N SER A 108 -2.09 -24.06 9.37
CA SER A 108 -1.70 -23.32 8.15
C SER A 108 -0.69 -24.09 7.29
N ILE A 109 0.32 -24.71 7.91
CA ILE A 109 1.29 -25.54 7.20
C ILE A 109 0.63 -26.80 6.63
N LEU A 110 -0.35 -27.37 7.33
CA LEU A 110 -1.11 -28.51 6.84
C LEU A 110 -1.99 -28.12 5.65
N SER A 111 -2.67 -26.98 5.71
CA SER A 111 -3.44 -26.41 4.61
C SER A 111 -2.59 -26.24 3.34
N SER A 112 -1.37 -25.75 3.50
CA SER A 112 -0.43 -25.54 2.39
C SER A 112 -0.01 -26.86 1.71
N VAL A 113 0.12 -27.94 2.46
CA VAL A 113 0.48 -29.26 1.92
C VAL A 113 -0.71 -29.89 1.17
N PHE A 114 -1.93 -29.71 1.67
CA PHE A 114 -3.15 -30.12 0.95
C PHE A 114 -3.26 -29.41 -0.41
N TYR A 115 -3.04 -28.08 -0.42
CA TYR A 115 -3.02 -27.30 -1.64
C TYR A 115 -1.98 -27.80 -2.64
N LEU A 116 -0.74 -28.02 -2.17
CA LEU A 116 0.35 -28.53 -2.99
C LEU A 116 0.05 -29.89 -3.60
N ASP A 117 -0.43 -30.84 -2.79
CA ASP A 117 -0.71 -32.19 -3.27
C ASP A 117 -1.78 -32.16 -4.37
N TYR A 118 -2.87 -31.43 -4.15
CA TYR A 118 -3.95 -31.31 -5.12
C TYR A 118 -3.47 -30.70 -6.45
N PHE A 119 -2.80 -29.55 -6.39
CA PHE A 119 -2.42 -28.85 -7.60
C PHE A 119 -1.21 -29.45 -8.30
N LEU A 120 -0.26 -30.03 -7.59
CA LEU A 120 0.81 -30.80 -8.24
C LEU A 120 0.26 -32.02 -9.00
N GLY A 121 -0.80 -32.66 -8.49
CA GLY A 121 -1.53 -33.70 -9.20
C GLY A 121 -2.09 -33.16 -10.52
N LYS A 122 -2.84 -32.05 -10.46
CA LYS A 122 -3.45 -31.41 -11.64
C LYS A 122 -2.44 -30.90 -12.67
N ILE A 123 -1.36 -30.29 -12.21
CA ILE A 123 -0.27 -29.83 -13.09
C ILE A 123 0.38 -30.99 -13.84
N ASN A 124 0.51 -32.16 -13.23
CA ASN A 124 1.10 -33.31 -13.91
C ASN A 124 0.22 -33.90 -15.01
N GLU A 125 -1.08 -33.55 -15.08
CA GLU A 125 -2.00 -33.92 -16.16
C GLU A 125 -1.73 -33.13 -17.47
N LEU A 126 -1.11 -31.93 -17.40
CA LEU A 126 -0.75 -31.13 -18.59
C LEU A 126 0.25 -31.85 -19.47
N GLU A 127 0.13 -31.69 -20.79
CA GLU A 127 1.03 -32.33 -21.76
C GLU A 127 2.41 -31.66 -21.85
N ASP A 128 2.44 -30.31 -21.86
CA ASP A 128 3.68 -29.56 -22.02
C ASP A 128 4.54 -29.56 -20.76
N LYS A 129 5.83 -29.90 -20.92
CA LYS A 129 6.76 -29.97 -19.80
C LYS A 129 7.15 -28.59 -19.25
N ALA A 130 7.25 -27.58 -20.12
CA ALA A 130 7.65 -26.23 -19.71
C ALA A 130 6.52 -25.57 -18.91
N GLU A 131 5.28 -25.75 -19.35
CA GLU A 131 4.10 -25.30 -18.63
C GLU A 131 3.98 -25.97 -17.26
N ARG A 132 4.18 -27.31 -17.19
CA ARG A 132 4.23 -28.01 -15.91
C ARG A 132 5.26 -27.43 -14.95
N GLU A 133 6.47 -27.18 -15.43
CA GLU A 133 7.53 -26.64 -14.58
C GLU A 133 7.24 -25.19 -14.16
N LEU A 134 6.64 -24.39 -15.03
CA LEU A 134 6.21 -23.03 -14.71
C LEU A 134 5.11 -23.02 -13.64
N LEU A 135 4.03 -23.77 -13.84
CA LEU A 135 2.91 -23.79 -12.90
C LEU A 135 3.26 -24.42 -11.55
N LYS A 136 4.22 -25.38 -11.51
CA LYS A 136 4.72 -25.89 -10.23
C LYS A 136 5.33 -24.79 -9.37
N ASP A 137 6.02 -23.81 -9.95
CA ASP A 137 6.58 -22.70 -9.18
C ASP A 137 5.46 -21.88 -8.52
N PHE A 138 4.36 -21.62 -9.25
CA PHE A 138 3.19 -20.94 -8.67
C PHE A 138 2.47 -21.79 -7.63
N ALA A 139 2.40 -23.11 -7.81
CA ALA A 139 1.86 -23.99 -6.76
C ALA A 139 2.63 -23.84 -5.44
N TYR A 140 3.95 -23.79 -5.49
CA TYR A 140 4.78 -23.57 -4.31
C TYR A 140 4.64 -22.16 -3.72
N ILE A 141 4.55 -21.12 -4.55
CA ILE A 141 4.32 -19.74 -4.08
C ILE A 141 2.96 -19.61 -3.40
N ASN A 142 1.90 -20.14 -4.00
CA ASN A 142 0.56 -20.09 -3.43
C ASN A 142 0.48 -20.89 -2.12
N SER A 143 1.13 -22.05 -2.06
CA SER A 143 1.22 -22.83 -0.82
C SER A 143 1.99 -22.08 0.28
N TYR A 144 3.04 -21.35 -0.07
CA TYR A 144 3.74 -20.47 0.87
C TYR A 144 2.82 -19.37 1.40
N ILE A 145 2.02 -18.72 0.56
CA ILE A 145 1.02 -17.73 0.98
C ILE A 145 0.07 -18.35 2.01
N ILE A 146 -0.45 -19.55 1.74
CA ILE A 146 -1.33 -20.30 2.65
C ILE A 146 -0.61 -20.61 3.96
N ALA A 147 0.63 -21.09 3.91
CA ALA A 147 1.38 -21.44 5.12
C ALA A 147 1.64 -20.22 6.04
N ARG A 148 1.65 -19.01 5.48
CA ARG A 148 2.03 -17.76 6.17
C ARG A 148 0.87 -16.82 6.51
N HIS A 149 -0.38 -17.15 6.19
CA HIS A 149 -1.51 -16.22 6.37
C HIS A 149 -1.76 -15.78 7.83
N HIS A 150 -1.29 -16.52 8.82
CA HIS A 150 -1.31 -16.11 10.22
C HIS A 150 -0.01 -15.52 10.74
N GLY A 151 1.04 -15.44 9.93
CA GLY A 151 2.38 -15.08 10.40
C GLY A 151 3.11 -14.06 9.55
N LYS A 152 4.44 -14.01 9.74
CA LYS A 152 5.31 -13.15 8.95
C LYS A 152 5.59 -13.76 7.58
N LEU A 153 5.68 -12.90 6.56
CA LEU A 153 6.29 -13.26 5.29
C LEU A 153 7.82 -13.37 5.49
N VAL A 154 8.27 -14.57 5.81
CA VAL A 154 9.70 -14.88 5.88
C VAL A 154 10.21 -15.30 4.50
N ASP A 155 11.49 -15.61 4.40
CA ASP A 155 12.10 -16.06 3.16
C ASP A 155 11.38 -17.29 2.57
N LEU A 156 11.05 -17.23 1.29
CA LEU A 156 10.46 -18.34 0.53
C LEU A 156 11.39 -19.56 0.52
N GLU A 157 12.71 -19.34 0.46
CA GLU A 157 13.70 -20.42 0.50
C GLU A 157 13.58 -21.25 1.78
N GLN A 158 13.42 -20.60 2.93
CA GLN A 158 13.25 -21.29 4.22
C GLN A 158 12.00 -22.19 4.22
N TYR A 159 10.88 -21.67 3.66
CA TYR A 159 9.68 -22.48 3.50
C TYR A 159 9.91 -23.71 2.62
N LEU A 160 10.53 -23.53 1.46
CA LEU A 160 10.82 -24.62 0.52
C LEU A 160 11.78 -25.66 1.10
N LYS A 161 12.76 -25.23 1.89
CA LYS A 161 13.67 -26.13 2.63
C LYS A 161 12.90 -26.93 3.67
N SER A 162 11.97 -26.32 4.40
CA SER A 162 11.16 -27.03 5.41
C SER A 162 10.31 -28.15 4.80
N LEU A 163 9.77 -27.95 3.60
CA LEU A 163 9.00 -28.97 2.87
C LEU A 163 9.83 -30.18 2.42
N SER A 164 11.12 -30.00 2.19
CA SER A 164 12.04 -31.02 1.66
C SER A 164 12.90 -31.70 2.71
N GLY A 165 12.79 -31.33 4.00
CA GLY A 165 13.62 -31.88 5.09
C GLY A 165 15.07 -31.42 5.06
N ARG A 166 15.36 -30.30 4.41
CA ARG A 166 16.70 -29.69 4.32
C ARG A 166 16.88 -28.48 5.25
N ASP A 167 15.91 -28.22 6.10
CA ASP A 167 16.00 -27.15 7.09
C ASP A 167 16.78 -27.66 8.29
N THR A 168 17.97 -27.11 8.51
CA THR A 168 18.87 -27.50 9.61
C THR A 168 18.64 -26.68 10.90
N GLU A 169 17.87 -25.60 10.82
CA GLU A 169 17.66 -24.63 11.91
C GLU A 169 16.23 -24.63 12.46
N GLY A 170 15.27 -25.29 11.81
CA GLY A 170 13.85 -25.25 12.16
C GLY A 170 13.24 -26.61 12.51
N GLU A 171 12.10 -26.57 13.17
CA GLU A 171 11.23 -27.73 13.29
C GLU A 171 10.80 -28.14 11.87
N ASP A 172 11.12 -29.35 11.39
CA ASP A 172 10.72 -29.91 10.08
C ASP A 172 9.19 -30.01 9.88
N LEU A 173 8.50 -28.89 10.09
CA LEU A 173 7.04 -28.81 10.09
C LEU A 173 6.44 -29.20 8.74
N GLY A 174 7.10 -28.84 7.64
CA GLY A 174 6.66 -29.19 6.31
C GLY A 174 6.73 -30.70 6.05
N VAL A 175 7.80 -31.36 6.52
CA VAL A 175 7.95 -32.82 6.43
C VAL A 175 6.90 -33.55 7.30
N ARG A 176 6.66 -33.04 8.50
CA ARG A 176 5.64 -33.59 9.41
C ARG A 176 4.24 -33.43 8.83
N ALA A 177 3.95 -32.25 8.23
CA ALA A 177 2.68 -31.99 7.56
C ALA A 177 2.45 -32.93 6.38
N ARG A 178 3.49 -33.19 5.61
CA ARG A 178 3.43 -34.15 4.50
C ARG A 178 3.19 -35.57 5.01
N ALA A 179 3.90 -36.03 6.02
CA ALA A 179 3.70 -37.36 6.62
C ALA A 179 2.27 -37.53 7.18
N TRP A 180 1.72 -36.43 7.75
CA TRP A 180 0.32 -36.40 8.17
C TRP A 180 -0.63 -36.56 6.99
N LEU A 181 -0.40 -35.82 5.88
CA LEU A 181 -1.19 -35.91 4.66
C LEU A 181 -1.16 -37.32 4.05
N GLU A 182 0.02 -37.96 3.99
CA GLU A 182 0.19 -39.33 3.48
C GLU A 182 -0.69 -40.31 4.25
N LYS A 183 -0.68 -40.19 5.58
CA LYS A 183 -1.50 -41.03 6.45
C LYS A 183 -2.99 -40.75 6.28
N TRP A 184 -3.38 -39.48 6.24
CA TRP A 184 -4.77 -39.05 6.05
C TRP A 184 -5.34 -39.56 4.72
N LYS A 185 -4.62 -39.42 3.61
CA LYS A 185 -5.05 -39.94 2.31
C LYS A 185 -5.25 -41.44 2.34
N LYS A 186 -4.36 -42.17 2.95
CA LYS A 186 -4.48 -43.63 3.08
C LYS A 186 -5.70 -44.05 3.89
N GLU A 187 -5.90 -43.44 5.06
CA GLU A 187 -6.96 -43.82 5.99
C GLU A 187 -8.34 -43.30 5.59
N VAL A 188 -8.42 -42.08 5.05
CA VAL A 188 -9.70 -41.41 4.73
C VAL A 188 -10.11 -41.58 3.26
N MET A 189 -9.16 -41.56 2.32
CA MET A 189 -9.43 -41.61 0.89
C MET A 189 -9.10 -42.97 0.25
N GLY A 190 -8.39 -43.85 0.97
CA GLY A 190 -7.92 -45.10 0.38
C GLY A 190 -6.82 -44.93 -0.69
N GLU A 191 -6.15 -43.78 -0.70
CA GLU A 191 -5.15 -43.42 -1.69
C GLU A 191 -3.74 -43.50 -1.10
N ASP A 192 -2.85 -44.31 -1.71
CA ASP A 192 -1.44 -44.40 -1.30
C ASP A 192 -0.51 -43.34 -1.96
N LYS A 193 -1.04 -42.52 -2.90
CA LYS A 193 -0.21 -41.60 -3.66
C LYS A 193 -0.34 -40.17 -3.18
N VAL A 194 0.77 -39.61 -2.67
CA VAL A 194 0.96 -38.19 -2.40
C VAL A 194 2.02 -37.66 -3.35
N SER A 195 1.80 -36.43 -3.84
CA SER A 195 2.73 -35.76 -4.74
C SER A 195 4.11 -35.59 -4.10
N LYS A 196 5.17 -35.73 -4.90
CA LYS A 196 6.53 -35.55 -4.38
C LYS A 196 6.84 -34.06 -4.26
N PHE A 197 7.03 -33.58 -3.03
CA PHE A 197 7.48 -32.24 -2.75
C PHE A 197 9.00 -32.17 -2.90
N ARG A 198 9.48 -31.36 -3.84
CA ARG A 198 10.90 -31.18 -4.11
C ARG A 198 11.29 -29.76 -3.78
N ASN A 199 12.52 -29.57 -3.30
CA ASN A 199 13.07 -28.23 -3.20
C ASN A 199 13.24 -27.65 -4.61
N ARG A 200 12.59 -26.54 -4.89
CA ARG A 200 12.59 -25.86 -6.19
C ARG A 200 13.34 -24.53 -6.15
N TRP A 201 13.88 -24.14 -5.01
CA TRP A 201 14.50 -22.83 -4.84
C TRP A 201 15.58 -22.54 -5.89
N GLU A 202 16.52 -23.46 -6.08
CA GLU A 202 17.61 -23.28 -7.03
C GLU A 202 17.08 -23.09 -8.46
N ARG A 203 16.10 -23.90 -8.87
CA ARG A 203 15.48 -23.79 -10.21
C ARG A 203 14.66 -22.50 -10.38
N MET A 204 13.95 -22.10 -9.34
CA MET A 204 13.22 -20.84 -9.37
C MET A 204 14.18 -19.65 -9.45
N LEU A 205 15.30 -19.72 -8.73
CA LEU A 205 16.34 -18.71 -8.77
C LEU A 205 17.04 -18.65 -10.14
N GLU A 206 17.40 -19.79 -10.72
CA GLU A 206 17.98 -19.88 -12.06
C GLU A 206 17.04 -19.30 -13.13
N ARG A 207 15.75 -19.68 -13.09
CA ARG A 207 14.74 -19.17 -14.03
C ARG A 207 14.59 -17.67 -13.94
N ASN A 208 14.51 -17.12 -12.74
CA ASN A 208 14.30 -15.70 -12.51
C ASN A 208 15.61 -14.91 -12.44
N GLY A 209 16.74 -15.58 -12.27
CA GLY A 209 18.06 -14.95 -12.11
C GLY A 209 18.59 -14.23 -13.36
N GLY A 210 18.21 -14.70 -14.54
CA GLY A 210 18.57 -14.10 -15.85
C GLY A 210 17.50 -13.17 -16.42
N GLU A 211 16.34 -13.03 -15.73
CA GLU A 211 15.27 -12.18 -16.21
C GLU A 211 15.43 -10.72 -15.79
N GLU A 212 14.82 -9.81 -16.56
CA GLU A 212 14.76 -8.39 -16.23
C GLU A 212 14.19 -8.17 -14.81
N ASN A 213 14.71 -7.20 -14.09
CA ASN A 213 14.23 -6.81 -12.77
C ASN A 213 12.71 -6.57 -12.72
N ARG A 214 12.11 -6.17 -13.85
CA ARG A 214 10.67 -5.99 -14.04
C ARG A 214 9.87 -7.26 -13.72
N LYS A 215 10.27 -8.43 -14.27
CA LYS A 215 9.56 -9.70 -14.02
C LYS A 215 9.64 -10.13 -12.56
N ARG A 216 10.77 -9.88 -11.90
CA ARG A 216 10.93 -10.15 -10.47
C ARG A 216 9.98 -9.29 -9.62
N VAL A 217 9.85 -8.00 -9.97
CA VAL A 217 8.90 -7.09 -9.31
C VAL A 217 7.46 -7.53 -9.54
N TYR A 218 7.14 -8.02 -10.75
CA TYR A 218 5.80 -8.56 -11.05
C TYR A 218 5.48 -9.79 -10.20
N LEU A 219 6.42 -10.74 -10.10
CA LEU A 219 6.23 -11.94 -9.27
C LEU A 219 6.03 -11.59 -7.81
N TYR A 220 6.86 -10.67 -7.28
CA TYR A 220 6.71 -10.16 -5.92
C TYR A 220 5.37 -9.45 -5.74
N GLY A 221 4.98 -8.59 -6.68
CA GLY A 221 3.72 -7.84 -6.64
C GLY A 221 2.49 -8.74 -6.62
N LEU A 222 2.45 -9.75 -7.51
CA LEU A 222 1.37 -10.73 -7.51
C LEU A 222 1.32 -11.54 -6.21
N THR A 223 2.47 -12.04 -5.75
CA THR A 223 2.55 -12.81 -4.50
C THR A 223 2.01 -12.01 -3.32
N ARG A 224 2.43 -10.76 -3.20
CA ARG A 224 1.99 -9.86 -2.13
C ARG A 224 0.51 -9.48 -2.26
N LEU A 225 0.01 -9.30 -3.47
CA LEU A 225 -1.40 -9.05 -3.74
C LEU A 225 -2.28 -10.22 -3.27
N LEU A 226 -1.95 -11.43 -3.68
CA LEU A 226 -2.68 -12.63 -3.28
C LEU A 226 -2.64 -12.86 -1.76
N TYR A 227 -1.50 -12.62 -1.14
CA TYR A 227 -1.37 -12.68 0.30
C TYR A 227 -2.25 -11.63 1.00
N SER A 228 -2.22 -10.39 0.53
CA SER A 228 -3.06 -9.30 1.05
C SER A 228 -4.55 -9.61 0.93
N MET A 229 -4.97 -10.13 -0.23
CA MET A 229 -6.36 -10.53 -0.45
C MET A 229 -6.77 -11.69 0.46
N LEU A 230 -5.90 -12.68 0.66
CA LEU A 230 -6.19 -13.82 1.54
C LEU A 230 -6.43 -13.38 2.97
N ILE A 231 -5.48 -12.60 3.54
CA ILE A 231 -5.62 -12.15 4.92
C ILE A 231 -6.79 -11.18 5.12
N ALA A 232 -7.12 -10.36 4.11
CA ALA A 232 -8.30 -9.50 4.17
C ALA A 232 -9.59 -10.34 4.17
N SER A 233 -9.69 -11.33 3.29
CA SER A 233 -10.86 -12.18 3.17
C SER A 233 -11.12 -13.01 4.44
N ASP A 234 -10.08 -13.60 5.02
CA ASP A 234 -10.15 -14.33 6.29
C ASP A 234 -10.56 -13.39 7.44
N TYR A 235 -9.96 -12.20 7.51
CA TYR A 235 -10.25 -11.23 8.56
C TYR A 235 -11.69 -10.70 8.49
N TYR A 236 -12.18 -10.41 7.28
CA TYR A 236 -13.56 -9.95 7.07
C TYR A 236 -14.57 -11.06 7.40
N ALA A 237 -14.30 -12.29 6.96
CA ALA A 237 -15.12 -13.44 7.28
C ALA A 237 -15.20 -13.68 8.81
N THR A 238 -14.07 -13.68 9.48
CA THR A 238 -13.98 -13.82 10.94
C THR A 238 -14.72 -12.68 11.66
N SER A 239 -14.59 -11.42 11.18
CA SER A 239 -15.27 -10.27 11.76
C SER A 239 -16.79 -10.34 11.59
N GLU A 240 -17.27 -10.74 10.41
CA GLU A 240 -18.70 -10.91 10.16
C GLU A 240 -19.28 -12.02 11.05
N TYR A 241 -18.62 -13.17 11.17
CA TYR A 241 -19.06 -14.24 12.06
C TYR A 241 -19.03 -13.83 13.53
N MET A 242 -17.90 -13.30 14.03
CA MET A 242 -17.72 -12.99 15.46
C MET A 242 -18.56 -11.81 15.93
N LYS A 243 -18.66 -10.76 15.14
CA LYS A 243 -19.19 -9.46 15.54
C LYS A 243 -20.45 -9.05 14.79
N GLY A 244 -20.85 -9.77 13.74
CA GLY A 244 -21.98 -9.40 12.86
C GLY A 244 -21.67 -8.21 11.94
N VAL A 245 -20.42 -7.78 11.83
CA VAL A 245 -20.02 -6.62 11.03
C VAL A 245 -19.71 -7.05 9.61
N GLU A 246 -20.66 -6.89 8.70
CA GLU A 246 -20.45 -7.10 7.28
C GLU A 246 -19.70 -5.91 6.66
N ILE A 247 -18.62 -6.21 5.91
CA ILE A 247 -17.87 -5.19 5.17
C ILE A 247 -18.48 -5.02 3.79
N GLN A 248 -19.01 -3.85 3.50
CA GLN A 248 -19.64 -3.48 2.22
C GLN A 248 -18.78 -2.51 1.41
N ASN A 249 -18.00 -1.67 2.09
CA ASN A 249 -17.09 -0.70 1.46
C ASN A 249 -15.66 -1.21 1.47
N PHE A 250 -15.07 -1.27 0.28
CA PHE A 250 -13.68 -1.70 0.06
C PHE A 250 -12.77 -0.52 -0.33
N GLY A 251 -13.21 0.71 -0.05
CA GLY A 251 -12.42 1.92 -0.22
C GLY A 251 -12.34 2.44 -1.65
N GLU A 252 -13.36 2.18 -2.47
CA GLU A 252 -13.51 2.82 -3.77
C GLU A 252 -14.42 4.05 -3.69
N ILE A 253 -14.17 5.01 -4.58
CA ILE A 253 -15.11 6.09 -4.86
C ILE A 253 -16.25 5.50 -5.72
N GLU A 254 -17.43 5.35 -5.13
CA GLU A 254 -18.59 4.78 -5.85
C GLU A 254 -19.19 5.77 -6.85
N LYS A 255 -19.20 7.06 -6.51
CA LYS A 255 -19.79 8.14 -7.31
C LYS A 255 -18.71 9.10 -7.82
N CYS A 256 -17.84 8.60 -8.71
CA CYS A 256 -16.73 9.38 -9.23
C CYS A 256 -17.19 10.71 -9.87
N ASP A 257 -18.22 10.66 -10.71
CA ASP A 257 -18.74 11.86 -11.41
C ASP A 257 -19.24 12.93 -10.44
N GLU A 258 -19.84 12.54 -9.32
CA GLU A 258 -20.35 13.47 -8.32
C GLU A 258 -19.21 14.22 -7.61
N ILE A 259 -18.17 13.49 -7.18
CA ILE A 259 -16.99 14.10 -6.54
C ILE A 259 -16.23 14.99 -7.53
N ILE A 260 -16.04 14.52 -8.76
CA ILE A 260 -15.38 15.28 -9.82
C ILE A 260 -16.17 16.57 -10.10
N ASN A 261 -17.49 16.48 -10.18
CA ASN A 261 -18.35 17.66 -10.43
C ASN A 261 -18.24 18.66 -9.27
N ILE A 262 -18.28 18.21 -8.01
CA ILE A 262 -18.08 19.09 -6.84
C ILE A 262 -16.71 19.79 -6.93
N TYR A 263 -15.66 19.05 -7.28
CA TYR A 263 -14.33 19.62 -7.49
C TYR A 263 -14.31 20.68 -8.59
N GLU A 264 -14.86 20.38 -9.76
CA GLU A 264 -14.92 21.27 -10.91
C GLU A 264 -15.75 22.54 -10.64
N GLN A 265 -16.77 22.45 -9.78
CA GLN A 265 -17.59 23.58 -9.36
C GLN A 265 -16.94 24.46 -8.29
N SER A 266 -15.80 24.05 -7.72
CA SER A 266 -15.09 24.86 -6.72
C SER A 266 -14.65 26.23 -7.27
N PRO A 267 -14.62 27.30 -6.45
CA PRO A 267 -14.24 28.63 -6.90
C PRO A 267 -12.86 28.69 -7.57
N VAL A 268 -11.93 27.88 -7.07
CA VAL A 268 -10.57 27.81 -7.62
C VAL A 268 -10.59 27.22 -9.02
N GLN A 269 -11.33 26.13 -9.24
CA GLN A 269 -11.43 25.51 -10.57
C GLN A 269 -12.12 26.41 -11.57
N LYS A 270 -13.23 27.05 -11.20
CA LYS A 270 -13.92 28.02 -12.05
C LYS A 270 -13.00 29.16 -12.47
N SER A 271 -12.20 29.68 -11.55
CA SER A 271 -11.23 30.74 -11.87
C SER A 271 -10.15 30.25 -12.84
N ILE A 272 -9.62 29.04 -12.64
CA ILE A 272 -8.62 28.46 -13.54
C ILE A 272 -9.20 28.23 -14.94
N ARG A 273 -10.42 27.69 -15.06
CA ARG A 273 -11.06 27.45 -16.36
C ARG A 273 -11.39 28.75 -17.12
N SER A 274 -11.88 29.77 -16.41
CA SER A 274 -12.09 31.09 -17.00
C SER A 274 -10.77 31.71 -17.51
N TYR A 275 -9.68 31.52 -16.79
CA TYR A 275 -8.36 31.95 -17.24
C TYR A 275 -7.89 31.14 -18.46
N GLU A 276 -8.10 29.83 -18.49
CA GLU A 276 -7.75 28.93 -19.60
C GLU A 276 -8.39 29.39 -20.90
N GLU A 277 -9.70 29.69 -20.89
CA GLU A 277 -10.46 30.12 -22.07
C GLU A 277 -9.99 31.47 -22.63
N THR A 278 -9.49 32.36 -21.77
CA THR A 278 -9.21 33.75 -22.17
C THR A 278 -7.72 34.00 -22.44
N TYR A 279 -6.83 33.36 -21.70
CA TYR A 279 -5.42 33.75 -21.66
C TYR A 279 -4.42 32.63 -21.93
N TYR A 280 -4.78 31.36 -21.69
CA TYR A 280 -3.83 30.25 -21.79
C TYR A 280 -3.67 29.71 -23.22
N PRO A 281 -2.45 29.35 -23.68
CA PRO A 281 -1.16 29.60 -23.00
C PRO A 281 -0.64 31.03 -23.27
N ARG A 282 -0.05 31.63 -22.24
CA ARG A 282 0.65 32.91 -22.43
C ARG A 282 2.02 32.68 -23.08
N ASN A 283 2.44 33.67 -23.85
CA ASN A 283 3.79 33.69 -24.41
C ASN A 283 4.84 33.95 -23.31
N GLN A 284 6.08 33.57 -23.56
CA GLN A 284 7.18 33.66 -22.61
C GLN A 284 7.42 35.06 -22.10
N GLU A 285 7.38 36.08 -22.98
CA GLU A 285 7.60 37.48 -22.59
C GLU A 285 6.52 38.01 -21.64
N ALA A 286 5.28 37.65 -21.86
CA ALA A 286 4.18 38.01 -20.97
C ALA A 286 4.31 37.34 -19.59
N LEU A 287 4.75 36.09 -19.57
CA LEU A 287 5.00 35.38 -18.31
C LEU A 287 6.18 35.98 -17.54
N GLU A 288 7.30 36.29 -18.18
CA GLU A 288 8.47 36.87 -17.54
C GLU A 288 8.18 38.23 -16.85
N ARG A 289 7.21 38.97 -17.38
CA ARG A 289 6.77 40.26 -16.82
C ARG A 289 5.65 40.14 -15.79
N GLU A 290 5.12 38.94 -15.60
CA GLU A 290 3.97 38.72 -14.71
C GLU A 290 4.35 38.99 -13.24
N THR A 291 3.46 39.70 -12.55
CA THR A 291 3.65 40.07 -11.15
C THR A 291 2.73 39.34 -10.20
N ASP A 292 1.62 38.77 -10.71
CA ASP A 292 0.70 37.95 -9.92
C ASP A 292 1.15 36.49 -9.90
N ILE A 293 1.48 36.02 -8.72
CA ILE A 293 1.89 34.63 -8.49
C ILE A 293 0.77 33.62 -8.81
N ASN A 294 -0.50 34.04 -8.73
CA ASN A 294 -1.61 33.14 -9.03
C ASN A 294 -1.74 32.87 -10.53
N VAL A 295 -1.38 33.83 -11.36
CA VAL A 295 -1.28 33.62 -12.81
C VAL A 295 -0.22 32.56 -13.13
N LEU A 296 0.96 32.68 -12.52
CA LEU A 296 2.03 31.70 -12.69
C LEU A 296 1.64 30.31 -12.21
N ARG A 297 0.89 30.23 -11.11
CA ARG A 297 0.34 28.97 -10.60
C ARG A 297 -0.66 28.34 -11.54
N THR A 298 -1.52 29.16 -12.16
CA THR A 298 -2.52 28.71 -13.11
C THR A 298 -1.89 28.21 -14.41
N GLU A 299 -0.89 28.92 -14.94
CA GLU A 299 -0.14 28.46 -16.12
C GLU A 299 0.55 27.11 -15.86
N LEU A 300 1.23 26.94 -14.69
CA LEU A 300 1.86 25.70 -14.31
C LEU A 300 0.86 24.54 -14.17
N PHE A 301 -0.29 24.83 -13.59
CA PHE A 301 -1.38 23.87 -13.43
C PHE A 301 -1.88 23.38 -14.79
N LEU A 302 -2.12 24.29 -15.73
CA LEU A 302 -2.61 23.99 -17.08
C LEU A 302 -1.54 23.29 -17.94
N ASP A 303 -0.27 23.68 -17.84
CA ASP A 303 0.85 23.01 -18.48
C ASP A 303 0.92 21.53 -18.05
N ALA A 304 0.83 21.28 -16.74
CA ALA A 304 0.89 19.93 -16.18
C ALA A 304 -0.33 19.09 -16.60
N GLU A 305 -1.53 19.66 -16.60
CA GLU A 305 -2.74 18.96 -17.03
C GLU A 305 -2.70 18.63 -18.53
N CYS A 306 -2.26 19.58 -19.36
CA CYS A 306 -2.12 19.37 -20.79
C CYS A 306 -1.13 18.26 -21.13
N GLU A 307 0.01 18.22 -20.43
CA GLU A 307 1.02 17.20 -20.64
C GLU A 307 0.56 15.82 -20.14
N LEU A 308 -0.18 15.76 -19.03
CA LEU A 308 -0.79 14.52 -18.55
C LEU A 308 -1.77 13.95 -19.59
N LYS A 309 -2.69 14.78 -20.12
CA LYS A 309 -3.68 14.36 -21.12
C LYS A 309 -3.03 13.79 -22.39
N LYS A 310 -1.88 14.33 -22.81
CA LYS A 310 -1.10 13.80 -23.95
C LYS A 310 -0.46 12.46 -23.69
N ASN A 311 -0.24 12.09 -22.44
CA ASN A 311 0.50 10.91 -22.02
C ASN A 311 -0.26 10.06 -21.01
N ILE A 312 -1.58 9.99 -21.10
CA ILE A 312 -2.46 9.36 -20.10
C ILE A 312 -2.13 7.88 -19.84
N ASP A 313 -1.60 7.19 -20.85
CA ASP A 313 -1.23 5.77 -20.75
C ASP A 313 0.04 5.52 -19.92
N ALA A 314 0.86 6.55 -19.69
CA ALA A 314 2.04 6.41 -18.86
C ALA A 314 1.64 6.09 -17.41
N SER A 315 2.54 5.44 -16.68
CA SER A 315 2.28 5.02 -15.30
C SER A 315 2.97 5.91 -14.26
N VAL A 316 4.08 6.57 -14.61
CA VAL A 316 4.87 7.41 -13.68
C VAL A 316 5.06 8.81 -14.25
N PHE A 317 4.76 9.80 -13.43
CA PHE A 317 4.75 11.23 -13.78
C PHE A 317 5.58 12.02 -12.78
N TYR A 318 6.35 12.99 -13.27
CA TYR A 318 7.14 13.90 -12.45
C TYR A 318 6.57 15.32 -12.52
N LEU A 319 6.15 15.84 -11.36
CA LEU A 319 5.73 17.23 -11.17
C LEU A 319 6.84 18.00 -10.45
N GLU A 320 7.81 18.49 -11.21
CA GLU A 320 8.90 19.31 -10.71
C GLU A 320 8.57 20.80 -10.87
N ALA A 321 8.43 21.48 -9.73
CA ALA A 321 8.02 22.87 -9.73
C ALA A 321 8.47 23.60 -8.46
N PRO A 322 8.69 24.93 -8.51
CA PRO A 322 9.20 25.70 -7.37
C PRO A 322 8.33 25.56 -6.12
N THR A 323 8.93 25.73 -4.94
CA THR A 323 8.16 25.80 -3.69
C THR A 323 7.14 26.94 -3.74
N GLY A 324 5.91 26.65 -3.34
CA GLY A 324 4.80 27.63 -3.37
C GLY A 324 4.20 27.87 -4.76
N SER A 325 4.53 27.06 -5.77
CA SER A 325 3.94 27.11 -7.11
C SER A 325 2.56 26.45 -7.24
N GLY A 326 2.01 25.89 -6.15
CA GLY A 326 0.69 25.25 -6.18
C GLY A 326 0.71 23.75 -6.52
N LYS A 327 1.84 23.06 -6.34
CA LYS A 327 1.99 21.62 -6.63
C LYS A 327 0.86 20.75 -6.08
N SER A 328 0.47 20.94 -4.81
CA SER A 328 -0.58 20.12 -4.18
C SER A 328 -1.93 20.26 -4.88
N ASN A 329 -2.31 21.50 -5.27
CA ASN A 329 -3.55 21.74 -6.01
C ASN A 329 -3.47 21.17 -7.44
N THR A 330 -2.32 21.30 -8.08
CA THR A 330 -2.06 20.68 -9.39
C THR A 330 -2.19 19.15 -9.29
N ALA A 331 -1.55 18.51 -8.31
CA ALA A 331 -1.62 17.06 -8.13
C ALA A 331 -3.03 16.56 -7.83
N MET A 332 -3.83 17.33 -7.09
CA MET A 332 -5.25 17.03 -6.86
C MET A 332 -6.02 17.01 -8.19
N ASN A 333 -5.83 18.02 -9.04
CA ASN A 333 -6.44 18.06 -10.36
C ASN A 333 -6.03 16.88 -11.25
N LEU A 334 -4.74 16.56 -11.27
CA LEU A 334 -4.22 15.44 -12.05
C LEU A 334 -4.81 14.11 -11.58
N SER A 335 -5.02 13.93 -10.25
CA SER A 335 -5.65 12.74 -9.70
C SER A 335 -7.10 12.59 -10.19
N PHE A 336 -7.89 13.66 -10.17
CA PHE A 336 -9.25 13.64 -10.70
C PHE A 336 -9.29 13.51 -12.22
N THR A 337 -8.30 14.06 -12.93
CA THR A 337 -8.19 13.88 -14.39
C THR A 337 -7.96 12.40 -14.74
N PHE A 338 -7.14 11.67 -13.98
CA PHE A 338 -6.99 10.23 -14.16
C PHE A 338 -8.29 9.47 -13.95
N MET A 339 -9.02 9.78 -12.88
CA MET A 339 -10.30 9.13 -12.58
C MET A 339 -11.35 9.42 -13.67
N LYS A 340 -11.36 10.63 -14.23
CA LYS A 340 -12.27 11.01 -15.30
C LYS A 340 -12.00 10.28 -16.62
N GLN A 341 -10.75 9.92 -16.88
CA GLN A 341 -10.32 9.28 -18.12
C GLN A 341 -10.16 7.75 -18.02
N ASN A 342 -10.19 7.20 -16.82
CA ASN A 342 -10.05 5.77 -16.57
C ASN A 342 -11.03 5.32 -15.48
N GLU A 343 -12.08 4.63 -15.89
CA GLU A 343 -13.15 4.15 -15.01
C GLU A 343 -12.70 3.13 -13.97
N ASP A 344 -11.56 2.46 -14.19
CA ASP A 344 -11.00 1.50 -13.21
C ASP A 344 -10.36 2.23 -12.02
N ILE A 345 -9.89 3.46 -12.19
CA ILE A 345 -9.22 4.23 -11.15
C ILE A 345 -10.25 4.88 -10.23
N ARG A 346 -10.39 4.35 -9.01
CA ARG A 346 -11.39 4.80 -8.03
C ARG A 346 -10.84 5.06 -6.64
N LYS A 347 -9.52 5.28 -6.55
CA LYS A 347 -8.85 5.49 -5.26
C LYS A 347 -7.67 6.42 -5.40
N ILE A 348 -7.46 7.27 -4.39
CA ILE A 348 -6.35 8.22 -4.36
C ILE A 348 -5.58 8.09 -3.04
N PHE A 349 -4.27 8.01 -3.14
CA PHE A 349 -3.35 8.12 -2.01
C PHE A 349 -2.50 9.38 -2.12
N TYR A 350 -2.53 10.22 -1.09
CA TYR A 350 -1.60 11.33 -0.92
C TYR A 350 -0.58 10.98 0.15
N ILE A 351 0.68 10.87 -0.25
CA ILE A 351 1.75 10.34 0.58
C ILE A 351 2.80 11.41 0.82
N TYR A 352 3.04 11.73 2.09
CA TYR A 352 3.90 12.82 2.55
C TYR A 352 5.06 12.31 3.41
N PRO A 353 6.20 13.02 3.47
CA PRO A 353 7.33 12.62 4.31
C PRO A 353 7.04 12.71 5.81
N PHE A 354 6.18 13.66 6.23
CA PHE A 354 5.95 13.97 7.64
C PHE A 354 4.47 14.20 7.93
N ASN A 355 4.05 13.91 9.17
CA ASN A 355 2.67 14.08 9.62
C ASN A 355 2.18 15.54 9.54
N THR A 356 3.04 16.51 9.76
CA THR A 356 2.68 17.93 9.64
C THR A 356 2.24 18.33 8.24
N LEU A 357 2.85 17.72 7.20
CA LEU A 357 2.42 17.93 5.82
C LEU A 357 1.09 17.23 5.51
N VAL A 358 0.85 16.08 6.13
CA VAL A 358 -0.46 15.40 6.04
C VAL A 358 -1.57 16.31 6.55
N GLU A 359 -1.38 16.93 7.72
CA GLU A 359 -2.35 17.87 8.33
C GLU A 359 -2.58 19.10 7.45
N GLN A 360 -1.50 19.74 6.94
CA GLN A 360 -1.61 20.90 6.04
C GLN A 360 -2.35 20.59 4.74
N ASN A 361 -2.14 19.41 4.18
CA ASN A 361 -2.83 19.01 2.96
C ASN A 361 -4.28 18.58 3.22
N MET A 362 -4.59 18.06 4.42
CA MET A 362 -5.98 17.86 4.84
C MET A 362 -6.74 19.18 4.88
N ASP A 363 -6.12 20.28 5.36
CA ASP A 363 -6.70 21.62 5.30
C ASP A 363 -6.96 22.08 3.86
N SER A 364 -6.12 21.68 2.91
CA SER A 364 -6.32 21.97 1.48
C SER A 364 -7.53 21.21 0.90
N ILE A 365 -7.72 19.97 1.28
CA ILE A 365 -8.90 19.17 0.91
C ILE A 365 -10.17 19.76 1.57
N ASN A 366 -10.09 20.16 2.84
CA ASN A 366 -11.19 20.82 3.56
C ASN A 366 -11.63 22.12 2.88
N LYS A 367 -10.72 22.89 2.30
CA LYS A 367 -11.07 24.12 1.54
C LYS A 367 -11.86 23.85 0.29
N VAL A 368 -11.69 22.68 -0.31
CA VAL A 368 -12.39 22.29 -1.55
C VAL A 368 -13.70 21.58 -1.24
N PHE A 369 -13.67 20.64 -0.28
CA PHE A 369 -14.77 19.70 -0.03
C PHE A 369 -15.44 19.87 1.34
N GLY A 370 -14.92 20.75 2.21
CA GLY A 370 -15.35 20.82 3.62
C GLY A 370 -16.83 21.12 3.85
N GLU A 371 -17.50 21.76 2.89
CA GLU A 371 -18.95 22.00 2.93
C GLU A 371 -19.76 20.74 2.59
N ASN A 372 -19.13 19.73 1.93
CA ASN A 372 -19.78 18.49 1.55
C ASN A 372 -19.40 17.36 2.53
N LYS A 373 -20.27 17.11 3.50
CA LYS A 373 -20.06 16.08 4.53
C LYS A 373 -19.89 14.68 3.91
N GLU A 374 -20.66 14.33 2.88
CA GLU A 374 -20.59 13.01 2.24
C GLU A 374 -19.22 12.74 1.61
N VAL A 375 -18.63 13.72 0.94
CA VAL A 375 -17.26 13.60 0.41
C VAL A 375 -16.24 13.51 1.54
N MET A 376 -16.42 14.29 2.60
CA MET A 376 -15.48 14.30 3.73
C MET A 376 -15.46 12.99 4.54
N THR A 377 -16.53 12.20 4.54
CA THR A 377 -16.52 10.84 5.12
C THR A 377 -15.67 9.86 4.31
N GLN A 378 -15.41 10.15 3.04
CA GLN A 378 -14.59 9.32 2.16
C GLN A 378 -13.09 9.65 2.25
N VAL A 379 -12.71 10.67 3.03
CA VAL A 379 -11.32 11.11 3.20
C VAL A 379 -10.81 10.70 4.57
N ALA A 380 -9.71 9.96 4.62
CA ALA A 380 -9.09 9.56 5.88
C ALA A 380 -7.61 9.92 5.97
N VAL A 381 -7.20 10.35 7.15
CA VAL A 381 -5.79 10.45 7.52
C VAL A 381 -5.39 9.16 8.24
N VAL A 382 -4.50 8.38 7.62
CA VAL A 382 -4.00 7.12 8.18
C VAL A 382 -2.50 7.23 8.42
N ASN A 383 -2.13 7.48 9.67
CA ASN A 383 -0.74 7.55 10.13
C ASN A 383 -0.63 6.99 11.56
N SER A 384 0.59 6.88 12.08
CA SER A 384 0.86 6.32 13.42
C SER A 384 0.41 7.20 14.59
N LEU A 385 0.02 8.46 14.35
CA LEU A 385 -0.22 9.46 15.41
C LEU A 385 -1.69 9.83 15.58
N VAL A 386 -2.55 9.59 14.57
CA VAL A 386 -3.96 10.00 14.66
C VAL A 386 -4.71 9.03 15.55
N PRO A 387 -5.24 9.49 16.72
CA PRO A 387 -6.12 8.66 17.55
C PRO A 387 -7.37 8.25 16.78
N LEU A 388 -8.01 7.16 17.21
CA LEU A 388 -9.26 6.63 16.65
C LEU A 388 -10.49 7.54 16.88
N LYS A 389 -10.29 8.82 17.18
CA LYS A 389 -11.38 9.78 17.25
C LYS A 389 -11.83 10.17 15.87
N GLU A 390 -12.83 9.46 15.35
CA GLU A 390 -13.60 10.01 14.25
C GLU A 390 -14.53 11.11 14.76
N ARG A 391 -14.81 12.07 13.85
CA ARG A 391 -15.90 13.02 14.02
C ARG A 391 -17.22 12.23 13.96
N VAL A 392 -17.67 11.78 15.10
CA VAL A 392 -19.00 11.19 15.22
C VAL A 392 -19.92 12.35 15.52
N ASP A 393 -20.89 12.59 14.66
CA ASP A 393 -22.00 13.48 15.00
C ASP A 393 -22.72 12.88 16.21
N GLU A 394 -22.73 13.59 17.34
CA GLU A 394 -23.23 13.13 18.63
C GLU A 394 -24.78 12.92 18.68
N ASP A 395 -25.49 13.24 17.59
CA ASP A 395 -26.94 13.34 17.57
C ASP A 395 -27.72 12.04 17.25
N GLU A 396 -27.03 10.92 16.91
CA GLU A 396 -27.71 9.66 16.50
C GLU A 396 -27.34 8.43 17.36
N TRP A 397 -27.31 8.51 18.68
CA TRP A 397 -26.68 7.45 19.49
C TRP A 397 -27.65 6.59 20.32
N ASN A 398 -27.59 5.26 20.03
CA ASN A 398 -28.12 4.19 20.89
C ASN A 398 -26.98 3.19 21.22
N GLY A 399 -26.63 3.05 22.48
CA GLY A 399 -25.39 2.45 23.01
C GLY A 399 -25.02 0.98 22.66
N LYS A 400 -25.78 0.25 21.82
CA LYS A 400 -25.36 -1.05 21.26
C LYS A 400 -24.59 -0.90 19.94
N ASP A 401 -24.83 0.17 19.21
CA ASP A 401 -24.18 0.47 17.92
C ASP A 401 -22.71 0.93 18.06
N GLU A 402 -22.29 1.41 19.22
CA GLU A 402 -20.96 1.97 19.43
C GLU A 402 -19.83 0.99 19.23
N SER A 403 -19.93 -0.18 19.80
CA SER A 403 -18.85 -1.20 19.72
C SER A 403 -18.69 -1.75 18.31
N GLU A 404 -19.79 -1.94 17.59
CA GLU A 404 -19.76 -2.41 16.20
C GLU A 404 -19.21 -1.33 15.28
N LYS A 405 -19.63 -0.08 15.43
CA LYS A 405 -19.13 1.07 14.68
C LYS A 405 -17.64 1.28 14.89
N TYR A 406 -17.18 1.25 16.15
CA TYR A 406 -15.76 1.37 16.48
C TYR A 406 -14.92 0.25 15.85
N GLN A 407 -15.41 -0.98 15.87
CA GLN A 407 -14.74 -2.12 15.24
C GLN A 407 -14.67 -1.97 13.71
N ARG A 408 -15.73 -1.45 13.09
CA ARG A 408 -15.74 -1.18 11.65
C ARG A 408 -14.70 -0.12 11.27
N ILE A 409 -14.65 0.98 12.02
CA ILE A 409 -13.65 2.03 11.83
C ILE A 409 -12.22 1.49 11.95
N LEU A 410 -11.99 0.62 12.96
CA LEU A 410 -10.69 -0.04 13.12
C LEU A 410 -10.31 -0.87 11.89
N LEU A 411 -11.25 -1.68 11.39
CA LEU A 411 -11.04 -2.49 10.20
C LEU A 411 -10.80 -1.62 8.97
N ASP A 412 -11.62 -0.60 8.75
CA ASP A 412 -11.48 0.31 7.61
C ASP A 412 -10.12 1.01 7.61
N ARG A 413 -9.60 1.40 8.77
CA ARG A 413 -8.25 1.97 8.90
C ARG A 413 -7.14 0.95 8.66
N GLN A 414 -7.25 -0.24 9.21
CA GLN A 414 -6.25 -1.30 9.03
C GLN A 414 -6.13 -1.72 7.56
N PHE A 415 -7.26 -1.84 6.88
CA PHE A 415 -7.32 -2.27 5.49
C PHE A 415 -7.34 -1.11 4.49
N LEU A 416 -7.21 0.15 4.96
CA LEU A 416 -7.26 1.35 4.13
C LEU A 416 -8.53 1.47 3.29
N ASN A 417 -9.69 1.09 3.86
CA ASN A 417 -10.99 1.11 3.18
C ASN A 417 -11.59 2.52 3.06
N TYR A 418 -10.78 3.49 2.66
CA TYR A 418 -11.22 4.85 2.38
C TYR A 418 -10.85 5.23 0.94
N PRO A 419 -11.76 5.85 0.18
CA PRO A 419 -11.52 6.27 -1.18
C PRO A 419 -10.32 7.21 -1.35
N ILE A 420 -10.18 8.18 -0.44
CA ILE A 420 -9.08 9.15 -0.45
C ILE A 420 -8.30 9.01 0.87
N VAL A 421 -7.04 8.60 0.76
CA VAL A 421 -6.17 8.35 1.91
C VAL A 421 -5.00 9.33 1.91
N LEU A 422 -4.85 10.08 3.01
CA LEU A 422 -3.65 10.84 3.29
C LEU A 422 -2.79 10.06 4.27
N SER A 423 -1.53 9.83 3.93
CA SER A 423 -0.65 9.02 4.76
C SER A 423 0.81 9.45 4.66
N THR A 424 1.69 8.71 5.32
CA THR A 424 3.12 8.98 5.30
C THR A 424 3.89 7.99 4.44
N HIS A 425 5.08 8.37 4.00
CA HIS A 425 6.01 7.49 3.32
C HIS A 425 6.25 6.18 4.08
N VAL A 426 6.40 6.26 5.41
CA VAL A 426 6.62 5.07 6.27
C VAL A 426 5.48 4.08 6.12
N MET A 427 4.22 4.54 6.13
CA MET A 427 3.06 3.65 5.97
C MET A 427 3.03 3.02 4.58
N LEU A 428 3.30 3.79 3.52
CA LEU A 428 3.36 3.25 2.16
C LEU A 428 4.44 2.17 2.04
N PHE A 429 5.67 2.43 2.52
CA PHE A 429 6.76 1.46 2.44
C PHE A 429 6.52 0.22 3.29
N ARG A 430 5.88 0.34 4.44
CA ARG A 430 5.42 -0.83 5.22
C ARG A 430 4.40 -1.64 4.42
N THR A 431 3.43 -0.99 3.79
CA THR A 431 2.45 -1.67 2.93
C THR A 431 3.13 -2.37 1.76
N LEU A 432 4.14 -1.76 1.14
CA LEU A 432 4.85 -2.35 0.00
C LEU A 432 5.81 -3.48 0.40
N PHE A 433 6.54 -3.36 1.51
CA PHE A 433 7.70 -4.20 1.81
C PHE A 433 7.73 -4.80 3.22
N GLY A 434 6.83 -4.41 4.11
CA GLY A 434 6.80 -4.90 5.48
C GLY A 434 6.56 -6.41 5.57
N GLN A 435 7.16 -7.05 6.56
CA GLN A 435 7.14 -8.51 6.72
C GLN A 435 5.96 -9.03 7.53
N TYR A 436 5.39 -8.19 8.38
CA TYR A 436 4.25 -8.57 9.20
C TYR A 436 2.97 -8.63 8.37
N LYS A 437 2.03 -9.47 8.79
CA LYS A 437 0.73 -9.58 8.12
C LYS A 437 -0.02 -8.23 8.12
N GLU A 438 0.10 -7.49 9.23
CA GLU A 438 -0.50 -6.15 9.39
C GLU A 438 0.02 -5.13 8.38
N ASP A 439 1.27 -5.26 7.96
CA ASP A 439 1.87 -4.41 6.94
C ASP A 439 1.27 -4.67 5.54
N ALA A 440 0.83 -5.90 5.29
CA ALA A 440 0.26 -6.28 4.00
C ALA A 440 -1.25 -6.05 3.87
N PHE A 441 -1.96 -5.73 4.96
CA PHE A 441 -3.43 -5.59 4.95
C PHE A 441 -3.94 -4.66 3.85
N GLY A 442 -3.32 -3.51 3.67
CA GLY A 442 -3.74 -2.51 2.68
C GLY A 442 -3.12 -2.67 1.29
N PHE A 443 -2.33 -3.73 1.00
CA PHE A 443 -1.62 -3.80 -0.28
C PHE A 443 -2.58 -3.93 -1.49
N TYR A 444 -3.63 -4.72 -1.39
CA TYR A 444 -4.62 -4.87 -2.46
C TYR A 444 -5.35 -3.54 -2.78
N GLN A 445 -5.35 -2.60 -1.85
CA GLN A 445 -5.94 -1.28 -2.01
C GLN A 445 -5.15 -0.38 -2.98
N LEU A 446 -3.89 -0.72 -3.26
CA LEU A 446 -3.06 0.03 -4.21
C LEU A 446 -3.45 -0.25 -5.67
N CYS A 447 -4.16 -1.36 -5.92
CA CYS A 447 -4.63 -1.70 -7.27
C CYS A 447 -5.57 -0.62 -7.81
N ASN A 448 -5.39 -0.27 -9.08
CA ASN A 448 -6.25 0.69 -9.78
C ASN A 448 -6.37 2.02 -9.02
N SER A 449 -5.26 2.62 -8.62
CA SER A 449 -5.23 3.85 -7.83
C SER A 449 -4.29 4.92 -8.40
N VAL A 450 -4.50 6.15 -7.92
CA VAL A 450 -3.51 7.24 -8.06
C VAL A 450 -2.71 7.34 -6.78
N ILE A 451 -1.39 7.37 -6.86
CA ILE A 451 -0.50 7.63 -5.72
C ILE A 451 0.28 8.90 -5.98
N VAL A 452 0.03 9.92 -5.18
CA VAL A 452 0.78 11.18 -5.18
C VAL A 452 1.86 11.10 -4.10
N LEU A 453 3.12 11.16 -4.50
CA LEU A 453 4.28 11.11 -3.61
C LEU A 453 4.92 12.50 -3.54
N ASP A 454 4.89 13.12 -2.37
CA ASP A 454 5.50 14.43 -2.15
C ASP A 454 6.90 14.31 -1.53
N GLU A 455 7.83 15.18 -1.96
CA GLU A 455 9.17 15.33 -1.42
C GLU A 455 9.96 14.00 -1.34
N ILE A 456 10.00 13.23 -2.44
CA ILE A 456 10.69 11.92 -2.52
C ILE A 456 12.18 12.01 -2.18
N GLN A 457 12.82 13.17 -2.37
CA GLN A 457 14.23 13.39 -2.03
C GLN A 457 14.53 13.29 -0.53
N SER A 458 13.52 13.21 0.33
CA SER A 458 13.71 12.93 1.75
C SER A 458 14.28 11.53 2.03
N TYR A 459 14.26 10.63 1.04
CA TYR A 459 14.88 9.31 1.16
C TYR A 459 16.39 9.33 0.92
N ARG A 460 17.08 8.32 1.49
CA ARG A 460 18.52 8.13 1.26
C ARG A 460 18.77 7.80 -0.22
N ASN A 461 19.70 8.53 -0.82
CA ASN A 461 20.06 8.39 -2.24
C ASN A 461 20.48 6.96 -2.63
N ALA A 462 21.05 6.20 -1.69
CA ALA A 462 21.52 4.83 -1.92
C ALA A 462 20.38 3.84 -2.27
N LEU A 463 19.11 4.18 -1.97
CA LEU A 463 17.95 3.31 -2.20
C LEU A 463 17.08 3.75 -3.39
N TRP A 464 17.46 4.80 -4.08
CA TRP A 464 16.59 5.36 -5.12
C TRP A 464 16.41 4.45 -6.33
N THR A 465 17.45 3.75 -6.74
CA THR A 465 17.38 2.81 -7.87
C THR A 465 16.35 1.71 -7.58
N GLU A 466 16.40 1.12 -6.40
CA GLU A 466 15.47 0.08 -5.97
C GLU A 466 14.05 0.63 -5.87
N ILE A 467 13.88 1.79 -5.19
CA ILE A 467 12.56 2.43 -5.01
C ILE A 467 11.91 2.69 -6.37
N ILE A 468 12.62 3.31 -7.31
CA ILE A 468 12.08 3.65 -8.63
C ILE A 468 11.80 2.39 -9.45
N THR A 469 12.66 1.36 -9.36
CA THR A 469 12.44 0.08 -10.03
C THR A 469 11.14 -0.59 -9.55
N PHE A 470 10.94 -0.65 -8.23
CA PHE A 470 9.71 -1.19 -7.66
C PHE A 470 8.48 -0.34 -8.00
N PHE A 471 8.57 0.98 -7.92
CA PHE A 471 7.45 1.85 -8.26
C PHE A 471 7.03 1.70 -9.74
N LYS A 472 7.98 1.63 -10.67
CA LYS A 472 7.68 1.38 -12.08
C LYS A 472 6.99 0.02 -12.27
N GLY A 473 7.56 -1.04 -11.72
CA GLY A 473 6.97 -2.39 -11.83
C GLY A 473 5.59 -2.50 -11.18
N PHE A 474 5.39 -1.91 -10.00
CA PHE A 474 4.07 -1.91 -9.35
C PHE A 474 3.07 -1.02 -10.10
N ALA A 475 3.49 0.14 -10.58
CA ALA A 475 2.63 1.02 -11.35
C ALA A 475 2.13 0.34 -12.64
N GLU A 476 3.01 -0.40 -13.30
CA GLU A 476 2.63 -1.16 -14.46
C GLU A 476 1.72 -2.34 -14.10
N LEU A 477 2.16 -3.23 -13.19
CA LEU A 477 1.41 -4.44 -12.85
C LEU A 477 0.03 -4.14 -12.25
N LEU A 478 -0.02 -3.26 -11.24
CA LEU A 478 -1.21 -3.01 -10.44
C LEU A 478 -2.09 -1.88 -11.00
N ASN A 479 -1.80 -1.41 -12.21
CA ASN A 479 -2.50 -0.27 -12.85
C ASN A 479 -2.53 0.98 -11.95
N ILE A 480 -1.38 1.34 -11.36
CA ILE A 480 -1.24 2.52 -10.51
C ILE A 480 -0.72 3.69 -11.35
N LYS A 481 -1.28 4.88 -11.17
CA LYS A 481 -0.74 6.14 -11.69
C LYS A 481 0.03 6.85 -10.58
N ILE A 482 1.35 6.95 -10.72
CA ILE A 482 2.22 7.56 -9.71
C ILE A 482 2.61 8.96 -10.14
N ILE A 483 2.28 9.96 -9.32
CA ILE A 483 2.71 11.36 -9.48
C ILE A 483 3.76 11.65 -8.41
N ILE A 484 5.00 11.85 -8.81
CA ILE A 484 6.10 12.21 -7.93
C ILE A 484 6.28 13.72 -7.96
N MET A 485 6.09 14.38 -6.81
CA MET A 485 6.21 15.83 -6.67
C MET A 485 7.48 16.21 -5.92
N SER A 486 8.17 17.24 -6.38
CA SER A 486 9.25 17.88 -5.64
C SER A 486 9.61 19.26 -6.21
N ALA A 487 10.27 20.07 -5.43
CA ALA A 487 10.95 21.27 -5.93
C ALA A 487 12.35 20.96 -6.49
N THR A 488 12.95 19.85 -6.10
CA THR A 488 14.34 19.48 -6.44
C THR A 488 14.41 17.99 -6.76
N LEU A 489 13.89 17.58 -7.91
CA LEU A 489 13.99 16.19 -8.36
C LEU A 489 15.37 15.94 -8.98
N PRO A 490 16.11 14.94 -8.51
CA PRO A 490 17.27 14.44 -9.24
C PRO A 490 16.82 13.79 -10.57
N ASN A 491 17.77 13.55 -11.46
CA ASN A 491 17.46 12.86 -12.70
C ASN A 491 17.24 11.35 -12.44
N LEU A 492 16.04 11.00 -12.00
CA LEU A 492 15.67 9.63 -11.66
C LEU A 492 15.63 8.68 -12.88
N GLU A 493 15.59 9.23 -14.10
CA GLU A 493 15.61 8.43 -15.33
C GLU A 493 16.96 7.76 -15.56
N MET A 494 18.04 8.37 -15.05
CA MET A 494 19.40 7.80 -15.15
C MET A 494 19.62 6.60 -14.20
N LEU A 495 18.72 6.40 -13.23
CA LEU A 495 18.89 5.36 -12.21
C LEU A 495 18.30 4.01 -12.61
N THR A 496 17.59 3.93 -13.73
CA THR A 496 16.93 2.69 -14.13
C THR A 496 17.24 2.37 -15.59
N GLU A 497 17.71 1.16 -15.83
CA GLU A 497 17.95 0.63 -17.17
C GLU A 497 16.66 0.39 -17.97
N ASN A 498 15.51 0.39 -17.32
CA ASN A 498 14.21 0.11 -17.92
C ASN A 498 13.54 1.36 -18.49
N GLN A 499 13.20 1.26 -19.76
CA GLN A 499 12.53 2.25 -20.59
C GLN A 499 11.04 2.46 -20.29
N ALA A 500 10.55 2.19 -19.06
CA ALA A 500 9.17 2.55 -18.71
C ALA A 500 8.99 4.06 -18.93
N LYS A 501 7.99 4.41 -19.73
CA LYS A 501 7.72 5.78 -20.13
C LYS A 501 7.40 6.63 -18.91
N THR A 502 8.36 7.42 -18.46
CA THR A 502 8.17 8.44 -17.43
C THR A 502 7.88 9.78 -18.11
N VAL A 503 6.97 10.55 -17.55
CA VAL A 503 6.52 11.82 -18.13
C VAL A 503 6.83 12.98 -17.19
N ARG A 504 7.55 13.97 -17.68
CA ARG A 504 7.71 15.26 -17.00
C ARG A 504 6.52 16.14 -17.31
N LEU A 505 5.72 16.44 -16.32
CA LEU A 505 4.48 17.20 -16.45
C LEU A 505 4.74 18.70 -16.74
N VAL A 506 5.89 19.23 -16.33
CA VAL A 506 6.32 20.60 -16.64
C VAL A 506 7.59 20.52 -17.48
N LYS A 507 7.45 20.55 -18.81
CA LYS A 507 8.59 20.43 -19.74
C LYS A 507 9.53 21.63 -19.64
N GLU A 508 8.98 22.82 -19.67
CA GLU A 508 9.73 24.08 -19.61
C GLU A 508 9.84 24.62 -18.18
N ARG A 509 10.30 23.75 -17.24
CA ARG A 509 10.37 24.11 -15.82
C ARG A 509 11.17 25.37 -15.54
N GLU A 510 12.19 25.67 -16.34
CA GLU A 510 13.08 26.81 -16.17
C GLU A 510 12.32 28.15 -16.20
N LYS A 511 11.23 28.26 -16.97
CA LYS A 511 10.39 29.45 -17.01
C LYS A 511 9.78 29.79 -15.66
N TYR A 512 9.52 28.78 -14.82
CA TYR A 512 9.01 28.97 -13.46
C TYR A 512 10.15 29.12 -12.44
N PHE A 513 11.19 28.28 -12.51
CA PHE A 513 12.30 28.33 -11.53
C PHE A 513 13.10 29.63 -11.60
N LYS A 514 13.33 30.17 -12.79
CA LYS A 514 14.06 31.42 -13.00
C LYS A 514 13.19 32.67 -12.82
N HIS A 515 11.86 32.50 -12.75
CA HIS A 515 10.97 33.63 -12.60
C HIS A 515 11.22 34.38 -11.28
N PRO A 516 11.33 35.75 -11.27
CA PRO A 516 11.67 36.52 -10.07
C PRO A 516 10.78 36.27 -8.86
N LYS A 517 9.51 35.96 -9.07
CA LYS A 517 8.54 35.64 -8.00
C LYS A 517 8.87 34.35 -7.26
N PHE A 518 9.62 33.43 -7.85
CA PHE A 518 10.09 32.20 -7.23
C PHE A 518 11.57 32.25 -6.89
N ALA A 519 12.43 32.72 -7.80
CA ALA A 519 13.88 32.71 -7.65
C ALA A 519 14.39 33.70 -6.60
N LYS A 520 13.77 34.88 -6.47
CA LYS A 520 14.22 35.95 -5.55
C LYS A 520 13.59 35.88 -4.15
N ARG A 521 13.00 34.75 -3.76
CA ARG A 521 12.36 34.60 -2.44
C ARG A 521 13.35 34.32 -1.32
N VAL A 522 14.51 33.81 -1.65
CA VAL A 522 15.55 33.42 -0.71
C VAL A 522 16.88 34.08 -1.12
N VAL A 523 17.53 34.66 -0.16
CA VAL A 523 18.91 35.11 -0.28
C VAL A 523 19.75 34.26 0.67
N ALA A 524 20.66 33.47 0.12
CA ALA A 524 21.54 32.64 0.92
C ALA A 524 22.78 33.48 1.36
N ASN A 525 23.09 33.41 2.64
CA ASN A 525 24.34 33.94 3.21
C ASN A 525 25.13 32.75 3.78
N TYR A 526 26.36 32.58 3.31
CA TYR A 526 27.24 31.47 3.68
C TYR A 526 28.42 31.92 4.56
N GLU A 527 28.42 33.16 5.04
CA GLU A 527 29.55 33.74 5.81
C GLU A 527 29.93 32.92 7.04
N LEU A 528 28.97 32.23 7.66
CA LEU A 528 29.21 31.38 8.83
C LEU A 528 29.54 29.92 8.50
N LEU A 529 29.39 29.48 7.23
CA LEU A 529 29.50 28.07 6.88
C LEU A 529 30.88 27.47 7.11
N ASP A 530 31.93 28.25 6.83
CA ASP A 530 33.31 27.82 6.95
C ASP A 530 33.93 28.13 8.33
N GLN A 531 33.13 28.66 9.24
CA GLN A 531 33.57 29.04 10.59
C GLN A 531 33.18 27.99 11.61
N LYS A 532 34.10 27.61 12.50
CA LYS A 532 33.75 26.81 13.69
C LYS A 532 33.20 27.75 14.74
N ILE A 533 31.90 27.95 14.76
CA ILE A 533 31.21 28.78 15.74
C ILE A 533 30.71 27.98 16.92
N THR A 534 30.79 28.55 18.12
CA THR A 534 30.18 28.04 19.35
C THR A 534 28.69 28.43 19.42
N LEU A 535 27.93 27.79 20.31
CA LEU A 535 26.54 28.19 20.55
C LEU A 535 26.42 29.62 21.06
N ASP A 536 27.41 30.11 21.83
CA ASP A 536 27.42 31.48 22.35
C ASP A 536 27.68 32.52 21.24
N GLU A 537 28.54 32.19 20.29
CA GLU A 537 28.78 33.05 19.11
C GLU A 537 27.54 33.05 18.18
N LEU A 538 26.90 31.90 17.98
CA LEU A 538 25.64 31.82 17.24
C LEU A 538 24.56 32.68 17.92
N MET A 539 24.43 32.59 19.24
CA MET A 539 23.46 33.38 20.01
C MET A 539 23.73 34.90 19.84
N LYS A 540 24.96 35.34 19.97
CA LYS A 540 25.34 36.76 19.75
C LYS A 540 25.03 37.22 18.32
N HIS A 541 25.31 36.36 17.33
CA HIS A 541 24.98 36.65 15.94
C HIS A 541 23.46 36.83 15.73
N ILE A 542 22.66 35.97 16.34
CA ILE A 542 21.19 36.02 16.24
C ILE A 542 20.66 37.26 16.95
N LEU A 543 21.09 37.52 18.19
CA LEU A 543 20.65 38.66 18.97
C LEU A 543 21.03 40.01 18.29
N GLY A 544 22.19 40.06 17.66
CA GLY A 544 22.62 41.22 16.88
C GLY A 544 21.77 41.46 15.61
N ASN A 545 21.09 40.45 15.11
CA ASN A 545 20.26 40.53 13.92
C ASN A 545 18.75 40.64 14.21
N ILE A 546 18.31 40.58 15.46
CA ILE A 546 16.89 40.62 15.85
C ILE A 546 16.25 41.97 15.49
N GLY A 547 16.96 43.09 15.62
CA GLY A 547 16.38 44.43 15.54
C GLY A 547 15.55 44.76 14.29
N ASN A 548 15.81 44.11 13.14
CA ASN A 548 15.14 44.36 11.87
C ASN A 548 14.38 43.14 11.34
N LYS A 549 14.33 42.01 12.06
CA LYS A 549 13.72 40.77 11.62
C LYS A 549 12.39 40.54 12.34
N ARG A 550 11.38 40.12 11.60
CA ARG A 550 10.06 39.80 12.18
C ARG A 550 9.99 38.43 12.82
N LYS A 551 10.71 37.46 12.25
CA LYS A 551 10.80 36.08 12.75
C LYS A 551 12.16 35.50 12.42
N ILE A 552 12.76 34.77 13.36
CA ILE A 552 14.00 34.03 13.16
C ILE A 552 13.72 32.56 13.50
N LEU A 553 14.08 31.67 12.59
CA LEU A 553 14.04 30.21 12.80
C LEU A 553 15.49 29.72 12.89
N VAL A 554 15.80 28.99 13.95
CA VAL A 554 17.11 28.33 14.13
C VAL A 554 16.88 26.82 14.16
N GLU A 555 17.48 26.11 13.23
CA GLU A 555 17.28 24.66 13.09
C GLU A 555 18.54 23.93 13.58
N PHE A 556 18.33 22.90 14.41
CA PHE A 556 19.39 22.02 14.91
C PHE A 556 19.13 20.57 14.50
N ILE A 557 20.19 19.86 14.11
CA ILE A 557 20.11 18.42 13.77
C ILE A 557 19.85 17.58 15.03
N LYS A 558 20.40 18.00 16.19
CA LYS A 558 20.28 17.28 17.45
C LYS A 558 19.33 18.00 18.40
N LYS A 559 18.38 17.28 18.98
CA LYS A 559 17.46 17.77 20.00
C LYS A 559 18.22 18.41 21.19
N ALA A 560 19.24 17.73 21.70
CA ALA A 560 20.04 18.24 22.83
C ALA A 560 20.67 19.63 22.55
N SER A 561 21.16 19.86 21.33
CA SER A 561 21.70 21.15 20.93
C SER A 561 20.63 22.24 20.84
N ALA A 562 19.44 21.88 20.38
CA ALA A 562 18.30 22.81 20.35
C ALA A 562 17.87 23.21 21.78
N GLU A 563 17.76 22.23 22.68
CA GLU A 563 17.40 22.46 24.09
C GLU A 563 18.46 23.29 24.83
N GLU A 564 19.76 23.03 24.61
CA GLU A 564 20.84 23.78 25.19
C GLU A 564 20.82 25.23 24.69
N PHE A 565 20.68 25.42 23.38
CA PHE A 565 20.59 26.74 22.77
C PHE A 565 19.34 27.51 23.25
N TYR A 566 18.20 26.83 23.36
CA TYR A 566 16.96 27.43 23.86
C TYR A 566 17.14 28.01 25.28
N LYS A 567 17.78 27.26 26.19
CA LYS A 567 18.04 27.72 27.56
C LYS A 567 18.89 28.96 27.57
N LYS A 568 19.97 28.98 26.76
CA LYS A 568 20.87 30.12 26.66
C LYS A 568 20.19 31.37 26.10
N ILE A 569 19.46 31.24 24.99
CA ILE A 569 18.85 32.41 24.35
C ILE A 569 17.66 32.95 25.15
N LEU A 570 16.98 32.10 25.93
CA LEU A 570 15.84 32.50 26.76
C LEU A 570 16.28 33.49 27.88
N GLU A 571 17.50 33.37 28.38
CA GLU A 571 18.04 34.24 29.43
C GLU A 571 18.43 35.64 28.91
N GLU A 572 18.82 35.75 27.63
CA GLU A 572 19.32 37.00 27.07
C GLU A 572 18.34 37.68 26.08
N SER A 573 17.34 36.98 25.60
CA SER A 573 16.40 37.52 24.61
C SER A 573 15.31 38.36 25.25
N THR A 574 15.03 39.51 24.69
CA THR A 574 13.89 40.36 25.04
C THR A 574 12.64 40.00 24.21
N CYS A 575 12.78 39.14 23.22
CA CYS A 575 11.70 38.67 22.35
C CYS A 575 11.19 37.30 22.80
N PRO A 576 9.89 36.95 22.53
CA PRO A 576 9.39 35.60 22.78
C PRO A 576 10.22 34.57 22.03
N VAL A 577 10.65 33.50 22.73
CA VAL A 577 11.39 32.38 22.18
C VAL A 577 10.59 31.10 22.38
N PHE A 578 10.47 30.30 21.34
CA PHE A 578 9.75 29.04 21.37
C PHE A 578 10.68 27.90 20.97
N LEU A 579 10.60 26.79 21.69
CA LEU A 579 11.29 25.56 21.34
C LEU A 579 10.28 24.56 20.75
N MET A 580 10.61 24.04 19.58
CA MET A 580 9.87 22.95 18.96
C MET A 580 10.80 21.78 18.72
N THR A 581 10.44 20.60 19.18
CA THR A 581 11.21 19.36 19.00
C THR A 581 10.35 18.25 18.40
N GLY A 582 10.97 17.12 18.06
CA GLY A 582 10.24 15.92 17.59
C GLY A 582 9.23 15.41 18.61
N ASP A 583 9.44 15.67 19.90
CA ASP A 583 8.57 15.21 21.00
C ASP A 583 7.45 16.21 21.35
N SER A 584 7.41 17.39 20.72
CA SER A 584 6.35 18.38 20.95
C SER A 584 5.00 17.83 20.49
N SER A 585 3.95 18.04 21.32
CA SER A 585 2.60 17.61 20.99
C SER A 585 2.03 18.33 19.76
N ILE A 586 0.97 17.81 19.16
CA ILE A 586 0.25 18.47 18.05
C ILE A 586 -0.28 19.84 18.49
N GLN A 587 -0.69 19.96 19.76
CA GLN A 587 -1.20 21.23 20.32
C GLN A 587 -0.09 22.27 20.48
N ASP A 588 1.12 21.85 20.88
CA ASP A 588 2.29 22.73 21.01
C ASP A 588 2.83 23.20 19.65
N ARG A 589 2.51 22.48 18.57
CA ARG A 589 2.94 22.81 17.19
C ARG A 589 1.97 23.75 16.47
N LYS A 590 0.74 23.91 16.97
CA LYS A 590 -0.28 24.83 16.46
C LYS A 590 -0.18 26.19 17.15
#